data_ef8950d6f58b2d50edd9ed1161ce0948
#
_entry.id   ef8950d6f58b2d50edd9ed1161ce0948
#
_cell.length_a   1.000
_cell.length_b   1.000
_cell.length_c   1.000
_cell.angle_alpha   90.00
_cell.angle_beta   90.00
_cell.angle_gamma   90.00
#
_symmetry.space_group_name_H-M   'P 1'
#
loop_
_entity.id
_entity.type
_entity.pdbx_description
1 polymer ?
#
loop_
_entity_poly.entity_id
_entity_poly.type
_entity_poly.pdbx_seq_one_letter_code
_entity_poly.pdbx_strand_id
1 'polypeptide(L)'
;ENKTPMKLLMTGGSGYLGTKLTEALLARTPHEITVLDVMWFGNRLAPHPRLTVEARDVRRIDEVDLAPYDTVFHLANIANDPSVELNPYASWEVNVLAGMRLVDRAARQGVRQFIFASSASVYGLKSEPRVTEDLELFPLSEYNKTKMVAERVVQSYADRLVTTIIRPATVCGYSPRMRLDVVVNMLTMQALSRGSVTVLGGDQTRPNIHIDDLVDLYLFAHERRLAGVYNAGFENLK
;
A
#
# COMPACT_ATOMS: atom_id res chain seq x y z
N GLU A 1 14.79 23.00 5.32
CA GLU A 1 14.37 22.94 6.74
C GLU A 1 14.82 21.63 7.33
N ASN A 2 15.59 21.68 8.45
CA ASN A 2 16.03 20.49 9.17
C ASN A 2 14.79 19.82 9.82
N LYS A 3 14.25 18.79 9.17
CA LYS A 3 13.12 18.03 9.73
C LYS A 3 13.62 17.23 10.94
N THR A 4 12.91 17.30 12.04
CA THR A 4 13.19 16.48 13.24
C THR A 4 13.09 14.98 12.85
N PRO A 5 14.10 14.16 13.18
CA PRO A 5 14.00 12.72 12.95
C PRO A 5 12.78 12.11 13.63
N MET A 6 12.06 11.27 12.93
CA MET A 6 10.91 10.49 13.43
C MET A 6 11.21 9.01 13.28
N LYS A 7 10.52 8.18 14.06
CA LYS A 7 10.55 6.72 13.89
C LYS A 7 9.31 6.28 13.13
N LEU A 8 9.53 5.59 12.04
CA LEU A 8 8.48 5.11 11.14
C LEU A 8 8.41 3.58 11.18
N LEU A 9 7.22 3.05 11.27
CA LEU A 9 6.97 1.62 11.09
C LEU A 9 6.36 1.39 9.71
N MET A 10 6.88 0.43 8.96
CA MET A 10 6.33 0.04 7.66
C MET A 10 6.07 -1.46 7.65
N THR A 11 4.81 -1.86 7.59
CA THR A 11 4.46 -3.26 7.34
C THR A 11 4.37 -3.51 5.85
N GLY A 12 4.93 -4.62 5.35
CA GLY A 12 5.00 -4.90 3.91
C GLY A 12 6.09 -4.11 3.18
N GLY A 13 7.12 -3.64 3.90
CA GLY A 13 8.16 -2.78 3.34
C GLY A 13 9.14 -3.47 2.39
N SER A 14 9.18 -4.82 2.35
CA SER A 14 9.96 -5.58 1.36
C SER A 14 9.15 -5.91 0.09
N GLY A 15 7.92 -5.42 -0.04
CA GLY A 15 7.05 -5.56 -1.21
C GLY A 15 7.41 -4.62 -2.35
N TYR A 16 6.60 -4.63 -3.42
CA TYR A 16 6.80 -3.84 -4.64
C TYR A 16 6.83 -2.33 -4.35
N LEU A 17 5.80 -1.79 -3.73
CA LEU A 17 5.75 -0.39 -3.31
C LEU A 17 6.67 -0.14 -2.11
N GLY A 18 6.64 -1.06 -1.13
CA GLY A 18 7.35 -0.88 0.14
C GLY A 18 8.85 -0.68 -0.02
N THR A 19 9.50 -1.44 -0.92
CA THR A 19 10.94 -1.30 -1.20
C THR A 19 11.26 0.11 -1.72
N LYS A 20 10.53 0.58 -2.72
CA LYS A 20 10.73 1.93 -3.31
C LYS A 20 10.45 3.04 -2.29
N LEU A 21 9.38 2.90 -1.51
CA LEU A 21 9.02 3.90 -0.49
C LEU A 21 10.06 3.94 0.64
N THR A 22 10.56 2.78 1.09
CA THR A 22 11.62 2.71 2.09
C THR A 22 12.90 3.40 1.61
N GLU A 23 13.35 3.10 0.38
CA GLU A 23 14.51 3.74 -0.24
C GLU A 23 14.33 5.26 -0.35
N ALA A 24 13.16 5.72 -0.79
CA ALA A 24 12.88 7.15 -0.92
C ALA A 24 12.83 7.87 0.43
N LEU A 25 12.22 7.27 1.46
CA LEU A 25 12.22 7.82 2.82
C LEU A 25 13.64 7.94 3.39
N LEU A 26 14.48 6.92 3.21
CA LEU A 26 15.87 6.95 3.66
C LEU A 26 16.69 8.03 2.94
N ALA A 27 16.46 8.21 1.64
CA ALA A 27 17.20 9.17 0.82
C ALA A 27 16.78 10.62 1.05
N ARG A 28 15.49 10.87 1.32
CA ARG A 28 14.91 12.22 1.31
C ARG A 28 14.53 12.76 2.68
N THR A 29 14.65 11.93 3.72
CA THR A 29 14.28 12.32 5.09
C THR A 29 15.33 11.86 6.11
N PRO A 30 15.39 12.49 7.31
CA PRO A 30 16.28 12.02 8.37
C PRO A 30 15.68 10.89 9.23
N HIS A 31 14.54 10.32 8.85
CA HIS A 31 13.78 9.39 9.68
C HIS A 31 14.46 8.02 9.82
N GLU A 32 14.18 7.36 10.94
CA GLU A 32 14.50 5.95 11.18
C GLU A 32 13.32 5.09 10.76
N ILE A 33 13.58 3.97 10.09
CA ILE A 33 12.53 3.13 9.52
C ILE A 33 12.70 1.70 10.05
N THR A 34 11.62 1.15 10.58
CA THR A 34 11.50 -0.27 10.86
C THR A 34 10.53 -0.90 9.85
N VAL A 35 11.01 -1.87 9.11
CA VAL A 35 10.23 -2.67 8.17
C VAL A 35 9.87 -4.00 8.83
N LEU A 36 8.58 -4.33 8.84
CA LEU A 36 8.06 -5.66 9.19
C LEU A 36 7.47 -6.30 7.93
N ASP A 37 8.01 -7.45 7.51
CA ASP A 37 7.55 -8.16 6.33
C ASP A 37 7.72 -9.66 6.54
N VAL A 38 6.80 -10.45 6.00
CA VAL A 38 6.90 -11.93 6.01
C VAL A 38 7.96 -12.45 5.03
N MET A 39 8.39 -11.59 4.11
CA MET A 39 9.45 -11.81 3.12
C MET A 39 9.21 -12.99 2.17
N TRP A 40 7.98 -13.26 1.78
CA TRP A 40 7.67 -14.33 0.82
C TRP A 40 8.44 -14.21 -0.49
N PHE A 41 8.82 -12.99 -0.87
CA PHE A 41 9.58 -12.70 -2.11
C PHE A 41 11.03 -12.27 -1.81
N GLY A 42 11.51 -12.54 -0.60
CA GLY A 42 12.82 -12.11 -0.13
C GLY A 42 12.88 -10.63 0.26
N ASN A 43 14.04 -10.21 0.75
CA ASN A 43 14.35 -8.81 1.05
C ASN A 43 15.29 -8.24 -0.02
N ARG A 44 14.92 -7.11 -0.62
CA ARG A 44 15.73 -6.38 -1.62
C ARG A 44 16.22 -5.02 -1.10
N LEU A 45 15.93 -4.70 0.17
CA LEU A 45 16.42 -3.48 0.80
C LEU A 45 17.91 -3.59 1.11
N ALA A 46 18.68 -2.59 0.71
CA ALA A 46 20.08 -2.50 1.08
C ALA A 46 20.23 -2.16 2.58
N PRO A 47 21.26 -2.68 3.26
CA PRO A 47 21.57 -2.27 4.63
C PRO A 47 21.77 -0.76 4.74
N HIS A 48 21.20 -0.15 5.77
CA HIS A 48 21.34 1.28 6.02
C HIS A 48 21.31 1.55 7.53
N PRO A 49 22.13 2.50 8.07
CA PRO A 49 22.19 2.78 9.52
C PRO A 49 20.86 3.17 10.16
N ARG A 50 19.93 3.74 9.41
CA ARG A 50 18.60 4.16 9.86
C ARG A 50 17.48 3.17 9.46
N LEU A 51 17.84 1.95 9.04
CA LEU A 51 16.90 0.92 8.62
C LEU A 51 17.04 -0.33 9.47
N THR A 52 15.94 -0.75 10.08
CA THR A 52 15.80 -2.08 10.71
C THR A 52 14.81 -2.89 9.89
N VAL A 53 15.15 -4.13 9.54
CA VAL A 53 14.27 -5.04 8.79
C VAL A 53 14.07 -6.31 9.58
N GLU A 54 12.82 -6.62 9.89
CA GLU A 54 12.44 -7.80 10.66
C GLU A 54 11.53 -8.73 9.83
N ALA A 55 11.89 -10.01 9.76
CA ALA A 55 11.03 -11.04 9.21
C ALA A 55 9.89 -11.32 10.19
N ARG A 56 8.71 -10.76 9.93
CA ARG A 56 7.55 -10.87 10.83
C ARG A 56 6.25 -10.90 10.06
N ASP A 57 5.40 -11.83 10.45
CA ASP A 57 4.02 -11.88 9.96
C ASP A 57 3.17 -10.81 10.65
N VAL A 58 2.47 -9.99 9.87
CA VAL A 58 1.61 -8.92 10.38
C VAL A 58 0.46 -9.44 11.26
N ARG A 59 0.08 -10.71 11.13
CA ARG A 59 -0.90 -11.36 12.03
C ARG A 59 -0.42 -11.46 13.48
N ARG A 60 0.90 -11.34 13.70
CA ARG A 60 1.55 -11.32 15.03
C ARG A 60 1.90 -9.91 15.47
N ILE A 61 1.18 -8.90 15.00
CA ILE A 61 1.44 -7.49 15.32
C ILE A 61 1.26 -7.18 16.80
N ASP A 62 0.54 -8.00 17.55
CA ASP A 62 0.35 -7.86 18.99
C ASP A 62 1.66 -8.01 19.79
N GLU A 63 2.68 -8.61 19.20
CA GLU A 63 4.01 -8.76 19.80
C GLU A 63 4.92 -7.54 19.60
N VAL A 64 4.48 -6.54 18.85
CA VAL A 64 5.26 -5.34 18.50
C VAL A 64 4.85 -4.18 19.39
N ASP A 65 5.80 -3.54 20.06
CA ASP A 65 5.57 -2.26 20.73
C ASP A 65 5.50 -1.13 19.71
N LEU A 66 4.39 -0.42 19.67
CA LEU A 66 4.18 0.69 18.74
C LEU A 66 4.45 2.07 19.35
N ALA A 67 4.62 2.17 20.65
CA ALA A 67 4.86 3.44 21.35
C ALA A 67 6.06 4.24 20.83
N PRO A 68 7.16 3.61 20.33
CA PRO A 68 8.28 4.36 19.77
C PRO A 68 8.01 5.04 18.42
N TYR A 69 6.94 4.67 17.69
CA TYR A 69 6.73 5.11 16.31
C TYR A 69 5.80 6.31 16.20
N ASP A 70 6.21 7.25 15.38
CA ASP A 70 5.42 8.46 15.05
C ASP A 70 4.37 8.20 13.97
N THR A 71 4.72 7.38 12.98
CA THR A 71 3.86 7.06 11.83
C THR A 71 3.95 5.59 11.49
N VAL A 72 2.81 5.00 11.16
CA VAL A 72 2.69 3.65 10.61
C VAL A 72 2.28 3.72 9.15
N PHE A 73 3.09 3.11 8.26
CA PHE A 73 2.71 2.81 6.88
C PHE A 73 2.26 1.35 6.82
N HIS A 74 0.98 1.12 6.57
CA HIS A 74 0.43 -0.22 6.48
C HIS A 74 0.25 -0.65 5.03
N LEU A 75 1.27 -1.32 4.48
CA LEU A 75 1.30 -1.84 3.11
C LEU A 75 1.17 -3.36 3.04
N ALA A 76 1.37 -4.08 4.17
CA ALA A 76 1.28 -5.53 4.23
C ALA A 76 -0.11 -6.00 3.77
N ASN A 77 -0.13 -6.86 2.76
CA ASN A 77 -1.38 -7.31 2.16
C ASN A 77 -1.14 -8.53 1.27
N ILE A 78 -2.09 -9.45 1.23
CA ILE A 78 -2.20 -10.43 0.14
C ILE A 78 -2.86 -9.70 -1.02
N ALA A 79 -2.03 -9.33 -2.01
CA ALA A 79 -2.40 -8.44 -3.10
C ALA A 79 -2.89 -9.23 -4.32
N ASN A 80 -3.83 -8.64 -5.06
CA ASN A 80 -4.51 -9.12 -6.25
C ASN A 80 -5.51 -10.26 -6.05
N ASP A 81 -6.42 -10.40 -7.00
CA ASP A 81 -7.51 -11.38 -6.95
C ASP A 81 -7.00 -12.83 -6.98
N PRO A 82 -6.08 -13.25 -7.89
CA PRO A 82 -5.60 -14.62 -7.91
C PRO A 82 -4.93 -15.07 -6.60
N SER A 83 -4.21 -14.17 -5.92
CA SER A 83 -3.56 -14.51 -4.65
C SER A 83 -4.56 -14.67 -3.51
N VAL A 84 -5.60 -13.85 -3.50
CA VAL A 84 -6.69 -13.94 -2.51
C VAL A 84 -7.52 -15.21 -2.71
N GLU A 85 -7.81 -15.60 -3.96
CA GLU A 85 -8.55 -16.82 -4.29
C GLU A 85 -7.84 -18.10 -3.85
N LEU A 86 -6.51 -18.10 -3.78
CA LEU A 86 -5.74 -19.27 -3.29
C LEU A 86 -6.07 -19.61 -1.83
N ASN A 87 -6.28 -18.60 -0.99
CA ASN A 87 -6.69 -18.80 0.40
C ASN A 87 -7.45 -17.54 0.89
N PRO A 88 -8.77 -17.46 0.66
CA PRO A 88 -9.59 -16.33 1.09
C PRO A 88 -9.53 -16.08 2.59
N TYR A 89 -9.53 -17.14 3.41
CA TYR A 89 -9.48 -17.03 4.87
C TYR A 89 -8.20 -16.30 5.33
N ALA A 90 -7.03 -16.76 4.88
CA ALA A 90 -5.76 -16.11 5.20
C ALA A 90 -5.73 -14.65 4.70
N SER A 91 -6.41 -14.37 3.58
CA SER A 91 -6.53 -13.02 3.03
C SER A 91 -7.33 -12.10 3.95
N TRP A 92 -8.44 -12.55 4.52
CA TRP A 92 -9.19 -11.80 5.53
C TRP A 92 -8.38 -11.59 6.82
N GLU A 93 -7.63 -12.61 7.27
CA GLU A 93 -6.76 -12.48 8.44
C GLU A 93 -5.69 -11.39 8.24
N VAL A 94 -5.00 -11.42 7.09
CA VAL A 94 -3.90 -10.48 6.78
C VAL A 94 -4.43 -9.09 6.42
N ASN A 95 -5.40 -9.02 5.50
CA ASN A 95 -5.82 -7.75 4.91
C ASN A 95 -6.76 -6.94 5.82
N VAL A 96 -7.50 -7.62 6.70
CA VAL A 96 -8.51 -6.97 7.55
C VAL A 96 -8.18 -7.10 9.03
N LEU A 97 -8.11 -8.32 9.57
CA LEU A 97 -7.98 -8.52 11.02
C LEU A 97 -6.64 -8.02 11.56
N ALA A 98 -5.54 -8.26 10.84
CA ALA A 98 -4.23 -7.75 11.25
C ALA A 98 -4.19 -6.22 11.16
N GLY A 99 -4.75 -5.62 10.11
CA GLY A 99 -4.87 -4.16 9.96
C GLY A 99 -5.71 -3.53 11.08
N MET A 100 -6.82 -4.17 11.46
CA MET A 100 -7.68 -3.73 12.56
C MET A 100 -6.89 -3.71 13.90
N ARG A 101 -6.18 -4.78 14.21
CA ARG A 101 -5.35 -4.85 15.42
C ARG A 101 -4.25 -3.80 15.39
N LEU A 102 -3.61 -3.61 14.23
CA LEU A 102 -2.53 -2.65 14.07
C LEU A 102 -3.01 -1.21 14.30
N VAL A 103 -4.13 -0.78 13.70
CA VAL A 103 -4.63 0.59 13.87
C VAL A 103 -5.17 0.84 15.29
N ASP A 104 -5.83 -0.15 15.91
CA ASP A 104 -6.28 -0.04 17.30
C ASP A 104 -5.09 0.16 18.25
N ARG A 105 -4.05 -0.66 18.12
CA ARG A 105 -2.83 -0.54 18.92
C ARG A 105 -2.09 0.77 18.65
N ALA A 106 -2.00 1.18 17.38
CA ALA A 106 -1.40 2.47 17.00
C ALA A 106 -2.10 3.64 17.71
N ALA A 107 -3.44 3.66 17.69
CA ALA A 107 -4.23 4.68 18.38
C ALA A 107 -4.04 4.66 19.91
N ARG A 108 -3.97 3.47 20.52
CA ARG A 108 -3.77 3.33 21.98
C ARG A 108 -2.36 3.68 22.44
N GLN A 109 -1.35 3.47 21.60
CA GLN A 109 0.05 3.66 21.94
C GLN A 109 0.63 5.00 21.48
N GLY A 110 -0.22 5.92 21.00
CA GLY A 110 0.16 7.30 20.73
C GLY A 110 0.80 7.53 19.37
N VAL A 111 0.67 6.60 18.42
CA VAL A 111 1.03 6.83 17.01
C VAL A 111 0.22 8.01 16.48
N ARG A 112 0.88 8.95 15.82
CA ARG A 112 0.25 10.20 15.37
C ARG A 112 -0.42 10.11 14.01
N GLN A 113 0.11 9.24 13.13
CA GLN A 113 -0.42 9.07 11.77
C GLN A 113 -0.41 7.59 11.36
N PHE A 114 -1.48 7.17 10.70
CA PHE A 114 -1.63 5.85 10.11
C PHE A 114 -1.96 5.99 8.62
N ILE A 115 -1.06 5.54 7.75
CA ILE A 115 -1.20 5.61 6.30
C ILE A 115 -1.49 4.21 5.77
N PHE A 116 -2.65 4.04 5.18
CA PHE A 116 -3.15 2.76 4.69
C PHE A 116 -3.13 2.68 3.17
N ALA A 117 -2.52 1.62 2.63
CA ALA A 117 -2.56 1.29 1.21
C ALA A 117 -3.85 0.57 0.87
N SER A 118 -4.82 1.28 0.32
CA SER A 118 -6.03 0.72 -0.27
C SER A 118 -5.85 0.43 -1.77
N SER A 119 -6.90 0.52 -2.55
CA SER A 119 -6.91 0.30 -4.00
C SER A 119 -8.09 1.01 -4.65
N ALA A 120 -7.92 1.57 -5.82
CA ALA A 120 -9.04 2.11 -6.62
C ALA A 120 -10.06 1.02 -7.01
N SER A 121 -9.69 -0.25 -6.95
CA SER A 121 -10.58 -1.37 -7.25
C SER A 121 -11.78 -1.50 -6.28
N VAL A 122 -11.75 -0.81 -5.14
CA VAL A 122 -12.89 -0.75 -4.18
C VAL A 122 -14.13 -0.10 -4.79
N TYR A 123 -13.97 0.73 -5.83
CA TYR A 123 -15.10 1.35 -6.53
C TYR A 123 -15.90 0.35 -7.37
N GLY A 124 -15.29 -0.76 -7.80
CA GLY A 124 -15.89 -1.67 -8.78
C GLY A 124 -15.99 -1.05 -10.17
N LEU A 125 -17.03 -1.42 -10.92
CA LEU A 125 -17.33 -0.81 -12.22
C LEU A 125 -18.15 0.47 -12.01
N LYS A 126 -17.70 1.55 -12.61
CA LYS A 126 -18.35 2.86 -12.57
C LYS A 126 -18.68 3.35 -13.97
N SER A 127 -19.85 3.95 -14.11
CA SER A 127 -20.30 4.61 -15.35
C SER A 127 -20.02 6.11 -15.32
N GLU A 128 -19.68 6.65 -14.18
CA GLU A 128 -19.37 8.06 -13.98
C GLU A 128 -18.10 8.44 -14.76
N PRO A 129 -18.10 9.55 -15.50
CA PRO A 129 -16.95 9.99 -16.28
C PRO A 129 -15.74 10.35 -15.41
N ARG A 130 -15.98 10.63 -14.13
CA ARG A 130 -14.97 10.93 -13.12
C ARG A 130 -15.29 10.19 -11.83
N VAL A 131 -14.35 9.37 -11.36
CA VAL A 131 -14.47 8.63 -10.10
C VAL A 131 -13.80 9.45 -8.99
N THR A 132 -14.61 9.98 -8.10
CA THR A 132 -14.18 10.80 -6.94
C THR A 132 -14.28 10.01 -5.64
N GLU A 133 -13.63 10.48 -4.58
CA GLU A 133 -13.51 9.77 -3.29
C GLU A 133 -14.83 9.62 -2.54
N ASP A 134 -15.82 10.46 -2.84
CA ASP A 134 -17.17 10.47 -2.26
C ASP A 134 -18.13 9.45 -2.90
N LEU A 135 -17.75 8.85 -4.03
CA LEU A 135 -18.57 7.82 -4.66
C LEU A 135 -18.70 6.56 -3.81
N GLU A 136 -19.86 5.95 -3.90
CA GLU A 136 -20.14 4.68 -3.22
C GLU A 136 -19.16 3.58 -3.67
N LEU A 137 -18.70 2.79 -2.70
CA LEU A 137 -17.82 1.65 -2.95
C LEU A 137 -18.66 0.41 -3.28
N PHE A 138 -18.31 -0.26 -4.37
CA PHE A 138 -18.99 -1.47 -4.83
C PHE A 138 -17.97 -2.56 -5.21
N PRO A 139 -17.29 -3.16 -4.22
CA PRO A 139 -16.23 -4.14 -4.46
C PRO A 139 -16.78 -5.41 -5.09
N LEU A 140 -16.17 -5.86 -6.19
CA LEU A 140 -16.63 -7.04 -6.94
C LEU A 140 -15.95 -8.33 -6.48
N SER A 141 -14.66 -8.29 -6.18
CA SER A 141 -13.86 -9.46 -5.80
C SER A 141 -13.64 -9.53 -4.28
N GLU A 142 -13.19 -10.70 -3.81
CA GLU A 142 -12.80 -10.85 -2.39
C GLU A 142 -11.67 -9.90 -2.00
N TYR A 143 -10.68 -9.71 -2.88
CA TYR A 143 -9.62 -8.72 -2.65
C TYR A 143 -10.19 -7.32 -2.41
N ASN A 144 -11.08 -6.87 -3.30
CA ASN A 144 -11.68 -5.54 -3.23
C ASN A 144 -12.53 -5.39 -1.97
N LYS A 145 -13.26 -6.43 -1.56
CA LYS A 145 -14.03 -6.46 -0.31
C LYS A 145 -13.13 -6.31 0.91
N THR A 146 -12.01 -7.05 0.96
CA THR A 146 -11.05 -6.92 2.08
C THR A 146 -10.49 -5.50 2.18
N LYS A 147 -10.18 -4.85 1.04
CA LYS A 147 -9.71 -3.46 1.02
C LYS A 147 -10.76 -2.48 1.51
N MET A 148 -12.00 -2.59 1.02
CA MET A 148 -13.10 -1.72 1.46
C MET A 148 -13.36 -1.86 2.97
N VAL A 149 -13.42 -3.08 3.49
CA VAL A 149 -13.66 -3.31 4.93
C VAL A 149 -12.51 -2.74 5.75
N ALA A 150 -11.25 -2.97 5.34
CA ALA A 150 -10.08 -2.42 6.02
C ALA A 150 -10.09 -0.87 6.01
N GLU A 151 -10.50 -0.21 4.92
CA GLU A 151 -10.68 1.24 4.89
C GLU A 151 -11.67 1.72 5.95
N ARG A 152 -12.85 1.08 6.05
CA ARG A 152 -13.87 1.43 7.04
C ARG A 152 -13.36 1.29 8.47
N VAL A 153 -12.60 0.22 8.73
CA VAL A 153 -11.93 0.05 10.02
C VAL A 153 -10.95 1.18 10.29
N VAL A 154 -10.05 1.51 9.35
CA VAL A 154 -9.08 2.59 9.55
C VAL A 154 -9.77 3.95 9.74
N GLN A 155 -10.80 4.25 8.95
CA GLN A 155 -11.58 5.49 9.07
C GLN A 155 -12.24 5.64 10.44
N SER A 156 -12.65 4.55 11.08
CA SER A 156 -13.30 4.61 12.40
C SER A 156 -12.36 5.07 13.52
N TYR A 157 -11.07 5.23 13.26
CA TYR A 157 -10.07 5.77 14.19
C TYR A 157 -9.68 7.22 13.91
N ALA A 158 -10.33 7.90 12.96
CA ALA A 158 -9.97 9.25 12.52
C ALA A 158 -10.10 10.33 13.62
N ASP A 159 -10.85 10.07 14.66
CA ASP A 159 -10.98 10.92 15.87
C ASP A 159 -9.81 10.73 16.85
N ARG A 160 -8.99 9.70 16.68
CA ARG A 160 -7.93 9.30 17.62
C ARG A 160 -6.51 9.50 17.08
N LEU A 161 -6.32 9.40 15.78
CA LEU A 161 -5.06 9.65 15.09
C LEU A 161 -5.31 10.10 13.65
N VAL A 162 -4.33 10.73 13.01
CA VAL A 162 -4.45 11.10 11.59
C VAL A 162 -4.49 9.82 10.75
N THR A 163 -5.62 9.55 10.09
CA THR A 163 -5.77 8.42 9.17
C THR A 163 -5.68 8.91 7.73
N THR A 164 -4.75 8.35 6.95
CA THR A 164 -4.59 8.62 5.52
C THR A 164 -4.84 7.33 4.75
N ILE A 165 -5.80 7.34 3.84
CA ILE A 165 -6.12 6.20 2.98
C ILE A 165 -5.79 6.58 1.54
N ILE A 166 -4.91 5.82 0.90
CA ILE A 166 -4.54 6.03 -0.50
C ILE A 166 -5.13 4.91 -1.32
N ARG A 167 -5.90 5.25 -2.37
CA ARG A 167 -6.51 4.34 -3.35
C ARG A 167 -5.73 4.41 -4.66
N PRO A 168 -4.61 3.67 -4.79
CA PRO A 168 -3.87 3.71 -6.04
C PRO A 168 -4.63 3.04 -7.18
N ALA A 169 -4.48 3.62 -8.35
CA ALA A 169 -4.74 3.01 -9.63
C ALA A 169 -3.81 1.80 -9.87
N THR A 170 -3.83 1.20 -11.05
CA THR A 170 -2.86 0.15 -11.41
C THR A 170 -1.45 0.73 -11.37
N VAL A 171 -0.62 0.24 -10.46
CA VAL A 171 0.74 0.73 -10.28
C VAL A 171 1.67 0.07 -11.27
N CYS A 172 2.47 0.86 -12.00
CA CYS A 172 3.47 0.36 -12.95
C CYS A 172 4.85 0.97 -12.69
N GLY A 173 5.88 0.40 -13.30
CA GLY A 173 7.26 0.88 -13.20
C GLY A 173 8.18 -0.10 -12.46
N TYR A 174 9.46 0.26 -12.41
CA TYR A 174 10.49 -0.57 -11.82
C TYR A 174 10.54 -0.47 -10.28
N SER A 175 10.71 -1.62 -9.65
CA SER A 175 11.09 -1.75 -8.24
C SER A 175 12.08 -2.91 -8.08
N PRO A 176 13.04 -2.86 -7.13
CA PRO A 176 13.92 -4.00 -6.84
C PRO A 176 13.15 -5.30 -6.53
N ARG A 177 11.97 -5.20 -5.93
CA ARG A 177 10.99 -6.30 -5.83
C ARG A 177 9.92 -6.08 -6.90
N MET A 178 10.19 -6.56 -8.10
CA MET A 178 9.29 -6.37 -9.25
C MET A 178 7.98 -7.15 -9.13
N ARG A 179 6.90 -6.57 -9.66
CA ARG A 179 5.61 -7.24 -9.89
C ARG A 179 5.37 -7.38 -11.39
N LEU A 180 5.32 -8.63 -11.86
CA LEU A 180 5.07 -8.95 -13.27
C LEU A 180 3.63 -9.44 -13.52
N ASP A 181 2.77 -9.32 -12.51
CA ASP A 181 1.36 -9.67 -12.52
C ASP A 181 0.45 -8.45 -12.77
N VAL A 182 0.99 -7.23 -12.73
CA VAL A 182 0.26 -5.99 -13.06
C VAL A 182 0.39 -5.68 -14.55
N VAL A 183 -0.70 -5.23 -15.15
CA VAL A 183 -0.87 -5.21 -16.62
C VAL A 183 0.27 -4.54 -17.38
N VAL A 184 0.66 -3.32 -17.03
CA VAL A 184 1.71 -2.59 -17.76
C VAL A 184 3.06 -3.29 -17.66
N ASN A 185 3.46 -3.71 -16.46
CA ASN A 185 4.72 -4.43 -16.25
C ASN A 185 4.72 -5.78 -16.97
N MET A 186 3.59 -6.51 -16.92
CA MET A 186 3.43 -7.79 -17.60
C MET A 186 3.55 -7.65 -19.11
N LEU A 187 2.85 -6.70 -19.72
CA LEU A 187 2.88 -6.48 -21.18
C LEU A 187 4.27 -6.01 -21.64
N THR A 188 4.92 -5.15 -20.85
CA THR A 188 6.31 -4.73 -21.11
C THR A 188 7.26 -5.93 -21.10
N MET A 189 7.15 -6.81 -20.11
CA MET A 189 7.97 -8.01 -20.04
C MET A 189 7.68 -8.97 -21.20
N GLN A 190 6.41 -9.16 -21.59
CA GLN A 190 6.05 -9.98 -22.74
C GLN A 190 6.65 -9.42 -24.04
N ALA A 191 6.53 -8.11 -24.27
CA ALA A 191 7.12 -7.44 -25.44
C ALA A 191 8.64 -7.68 -25.53
N LEU A 192 9.36 -7.49 -24.40
CA LEU A 192 10.81 -7.65 -24.34
C LEU A 192 11.27 -9.11 -24.48
N SER A 193 10.53 -10.05 -23.89
CA SER A 193 10.95 -11.46 -23.85
C SER A 193 10.45 -12.30 -25.02
N ARG A 194 9.32 -11.94 -25.61
CA ARG A 194 8.62 -12.73 -26.65
C ARG A 194 8.47 -12.00 -27.98
N GLY A 195 8.73 -10.68 -28.01
CA GLY A 195 8.47 -9.84 -29.20
C GLY A 195 6.98 -9.66 -29.52
N SER A 196 6.09 -10.07 -28.62
CA SER A 196 4.63 -9.97 -28.80
C SER A 196 3.94 -9.78 -27.45
N VAL A 197 2.76 -9.19 -27.46
CA VAL A 197 1.93 -9.01 -26.27
C VAL A 197 0.54 -9.65 -26.49
N THR A 198 -0.04 -10.19 -25.40
CA THR A 198 -1.43 -10.67 -25.42
C THR A 198 -2.27 -9.75 -24.55
N VAL A 199 -3.20 -9.02 -25.16
CA VAL A 199 -4.12 -8.13 -24.46
C VAL A 199 -5.47 -8.84 -24.31
N LEU A 200 -5.94 -8.97 -23.08
CA LEU A 200 -7.26 -9.49 -22.76
C LEU A 200 -8.15 -8.31 -22.34
N GLY A 201 -9.33 -8.21 -22.96
CA GLY A 201 -10.29 -7.14 -22.63
C GLY A 201 -9.80 -5.74 -23.03
N GLY A 202 -9.26 -5.58 -24.24
CA GLY A 202 -8.66 -4.34 -24.75
C GLY A 202 -9.56 -3.11 -24.76
N ASP A 203 -10.88 -3.27 -24.62
CA ASP A 203 -11.85 -2.16 -24.53
C ASP A 203 -11.99 -1.58 -23.11
N GLN A 204 -11.34 -2.18 -22.12
CA GLN A 204 -11.38 -1.70 -20.74
C GLN A 204 -10.52 -0.44 -20.59
N THR A 205 -11.12 0.63 -20.10
CA THR A 205 -10.39 1.81 -19.66
C THR A 205 -9.97 1.65 -18.21
N ARG A 206 -8.67 1.77 -17.91
CA ARG A 206 -8.12 1.63 -16.55
C ARG A 206 -7.22 2.79 -16.20
N PRO A 207 -7.34 3.33 -14.98
CA PRO A 207 -6.37 4.31 -14.48
C PRO A 207 -5.05 3.62 -14.14
N ASN A 208 -3.95 4.32 -14.41
CA ASN A 208 -2.60 3.88 -14.08
C ASN A 208 -1.86 4.96 -13.30
N ILE A 209 -0.84 4.56 -12.55
CA ILE A 209 0.08 5.45 -11.85
C ILE A 209 1.49 4.86 -11.89
N HIS A 210 2.49 5.70 -12.16
CA HIS A 210 3.87 5.25 -12.04
C HIS A 210 4.25 5.11 -10.56
N ILE A 211 5.06 4.11 -10.23
CA ILE A 211 5.43 3.80 -8.84
C ILE A 211 6.16 4.97 -8.16
N ASP A 212 6.97 5.74 -8.90
CA ASP A 212 7.69 6.87 -8.34
C ASP A 212 6.73 8.02 -7.97
N ASP A 213 5.69 8.28 -8.79
CA ASP A 213 4.65 9.27 -8.46
C ASP A 213 3.82 8.83 -7.25
N LEU A 214 3.55 7.54 -7.14
CA LEU A 214 2.87 7.00 -5.96
C LEU A 214 3.74 7.14 -4.71
N VAL A 215 5.03 6.88 -4.80
CA VAL A 215 6.00 7.11 -3.71
C VAL A 215 6.02 8.56 -3.29
N ASP A 216 6.05 9.50 -4.24
CA ASP A 216 6.00 10.93 -3.97
C ASP A 216 4.71 11.34 -3.25
N LEU A 217 3.58 10.75 -3.63
CA LEU A 217 2.30 10.97 -2.92
C LEU A 217 2.35 10.46 -1.47
N TYR A 218 2.93 9.27 -1.21
CA TYR A 218 3.09 8.76 0.16
C TYR A 218 3.98 9.66 1.01
N LEU A 219 5.09 10.13 0.46
CA LEU A 219 5.98 11.10 1.13
C LEU A 219 5.24 12.40 1.44
N PHE A 220 4.55 12.96 0.46
CA PHE A 220 3.75 14.18 0.62
C PHE A 220 2.66 14.00 1.68
N ALA A 221 1.92 12.89 1.63
CA ALA A 221 0.86 12.58 2.59
C ALA A 221 1.40 12.46 4.02
N HIS A 222 2.57 11.86 4.18
CA HIS A 222 3.25 11.78 5.47
C HIS A 222 3.71 13.15 5.96
N GLU A 223 4.42 13.89 5.14
CA GLU A 223 4.99 15.20 5.51
C GLU A 223 3.91 16.22 5.85
N ARG A 224 2.80 16.22 5.13
CA ARG A 224 1.67 17.14 5.32
C ARG A 224 0.64 16.62 6.31
N ARG A 225 0.82 15.40 6.83
CA ARG A 225 -0.15 14.72 7.70
C ARG A 225 -1.57 14.80 7.12
N LEU A 226 -1.70 14.42 5.86
CA LEU A 226 -2.98 14.46 5.18
C LEU A 226 -3.97 13.52 5.89
N ALA A 227 -5.16 14.02 6.21
CA ALA A 227 -6.24 13.23 6.77
C ALA A 227 -7.30 12.96 5.71
N GLY A 228 -7.84 11.74 5.67
CA GLY A 228 -8.91 11.37 4.75
C GLY A 228 -8.49 10.36 3.69
N VAL A 229 -9.29 10.31 2.62
CA VAL A 229 -9.15 9.35 1.50
C VAL A 229 -8.71 10.08 0.25
N TYR A 230 -7.79 9.49 -0.50
CA TYR A 230 -7.23 10.09 -1.70
C TYR A 230 -7.09 9.06 -2.83
N ASN A 231 -7.63 9.38 -3.98
CA ASN A 231 -7.35 8.64 -5.21
C ASN A 231 -5.94 8.95 -5.71
N ALA A 232 -5.24 7.92 -6.14
CA ALA A 232 -3.90 8.03 -6.70
C ALA A 232 -3.86 7.44 -8.11
N GLY A 233 -4.04 8.27 -9.11
CA GLY A 233 -4.04 7.88 -10.51
C GLY A 233 -3.82 9.09 -11.39
N PHE A 234 -3.34 8.85 -12.62
CA PHE A 234 -3.15 9.89 -13.61
C PHE A 234 -4.17 9.73 -14.74
N GLU A 235 -3.81 8.96 -15.75
CA GLU A 235 -4.59 8.84 -16.96
C GLU A 235 -5.39 7.54 -16.98
N ASN A 236 -6.57 7.63 -17.59
CA ASN A 236 -7.36 6.47 -17.96
C ASN A 236 -6.94 6.03 -19.36
N LEU A 237 -6.30 4.87 -19.45
CA LEU A 237 -5.82 4.30 -20.71
C LEU A 237 -6.64 3.06 -21.09
N LYS A 238 -6.82 2.86 -22.40
CA LYS A 238 -7.34 1.62 -22.98
C LYS A 238 -6.20 0.66 -23.28
#